data_bb16f3f7689eadb6ae8e105f1647052a
#
_entry.id   bb16f3f7689eadb6ae8e105f1647052a
#
_cell.length_a   1.000
_cell.length_b   1.000
_cell.length_c   1.000
_cell.angle_alpha   90.00
_cell.angle_beta   90.00
_cell.angle_gamma   90.00
#
_symmetry.space_group_name_H-M   'P 1'
#
loop_
_entity.id
_entity.type
_entity.pdbx_description
1 polymer ?
#
loop_
_entity_poly.entity_id
_entity_poly.type
_entity_poly.pdbx_seq_one_letter_code
_entity_poly.pdbx_strand_id
1 'polypeptide(L)'
;MIIKATDLTTKFGDRVIHDGLNFHVNEAEIYGLLGGSGTGKSTLMKTMIYLKEPSGGKVEMLGRDLWSLDEAARQEMKLACSVMFQFGALYTSMNVLENIYILLKEYSWMSERSMREIAMFWLQKVGLSENVALQYPSELSGGMKKRVAMARALVLSPKILFLDEPNSGLDPSSARAFDELVVELRDTLGVTVVMVTHDIDSICTILDRFLILQDKKIAFEGTFEQLMQMPENPLEELLKTRKNGGK
;
A
#
# COMPACT_ATOMS: atom_id res chain seq x y z
N MET A 1 -9.23 -11.61 -10.35
CA MET A 1 -9.53 -10.63 -9.27
C MET A 1 -9.01 -11.17 -7.96
N ILE A 2 -8.19 -10.38 -7.27
CA ILE A 2 -7.62 -10.74 -5.97
C ILE A 2 -8.33 -10.02 -4.81
N ILE A 3 -8.85 -8.81 -5.06
CA ILE A 3 -9.71 -8.05 -4.14
C ILE A 3 -11.00 -7.67 -4.86
N LYS A 4 -12.14 -7.73 -4.15
CA LYS A 4 -13.44 -7.26 -4.63
C LYS A 4 -14.22 -6.63 -3.48
N ALA A 5 -14.68 -5.41 -3.67
CA ALA A 5 -15.63 -4.76 -2.78
C ALA A 5 -17.02 -4.74 -3.41
N THR A 6 -18.06 -5.03 -2.62
CA THR A 6 -19.45 -5.04 -3.06
C THR A 6 -20.29 -4.27 -2.06
N ASP A 7 -20.93 -3.18 -2.52
CA ASP A 7 -21.78 -2.27 -1.76
C ASP A 7 -21.16 -1.80 -0.43
N LEU A 8 -19.81 -1.62 -0.46
CA LEU A 8 -19.00 -1.35 0.73
C LEU A 8 -19.36 0.01 1.32
N THR A 9 -19.84 -0.01 2.56
CA THR A 9 -20.19 1.17 3.34
C THR A 9 -19.35 1.21 4.62
N THR A 10 -18.73 2.36 4.92
CA THR A 10 -18.01 2.58 6.18
C THR A 10 -18.46 3.82 6.89
N LYS A 11 -18.53 3.76 8.23
CA LYS A 11 -18.97 4.86 9.10
C LYS A 11 -18.09 5.00 10.31
N PHE A 12 -18.03 6.20 10.87
CA PHE A 12 -17.54 6.50 12.22
C PHE A 12 -18.69 7.17 12.99
N GLY A 13 -19.33 6.42 13.90
CA GLY A 13 -20.61 6.83 14.48
C GLY A 13 -21.64 7.06 13.35
N ASP A 14 -22.28 8.22 13.35
CA ASP A 14 -23.27 8.60 12.32
C ASP A 14 -22.64 9.14 11.02
N ARG A 15 -21.33 9.43 11.04
CA ARG A 15 -20.64 9.99 9.87
C ARG A 15 -20.31 8.90 8.85
N VAL A 16 -21.00 8.92 7.71
CA VAL A 16 -20.73 8.08 6.56
C VAL A 16 -19.44 8.57 5.89
N ILE A 17 -18.49 7.66 5.66
CA ILE A 17 -17.23 7.90 4.93
C ILE A 17 -17.33 7.35 3.52
N HIS A 18 -17.83 6.12 3.36
CA HIS A 18 -18.08 5.50 2.07
C HIS A 18 -19.53 5.00 2.02
N ASP A 19 -20.15 5.12 0.85
CA ASP A 19 -21.55 4.81 0.61
C ASP A 19 -21.71 3.93 -0.63
N GLY A 20 -21.75 2.60 -0.42
CA GLY A 20 -22.00 1.61 -1.46
C GLY A 20 -20.88 1.51 -2.51
N LEU A 21 -19.61 1.47 -2.11
CA LEU A 21 -18.49 1.34 -3.06
C LEU A 21 -18.48 -0.05 -3.70
N ASN A 22 -18.32 -0.07 -5.02
CA ASN A 22 -18.13 -1.29 -5.80
C ASN A 22 -16.88 -1.13 -6.65
N PHE A 23 -15.84 -1.97 -6.43
CA PHE A 23 -14.60 -1.98 -7.20
C PHE A 23 -13.90 -3.33 -7.10
N HIS A 24 -12.90 -3.54 -7.95
CA HIS A 24 -12.07 -4.75 -7.90
C HIS A 24 -10.61 -4.47 -8.26
N VAL A 25 -9.72 -5.30 -7.73
CA VAL A 25 -8.29 -5.30 -8.02
C VAL A 25 -7.95 -6.66 -8.65
N ASN A 26 -7.19 -6.65 -9.75
CA ASN A 26 -6.72 -7.88 -10.39
C ASN A 26 -5.41 -8.36 -9.78
N GLU A 27 -5.03 -9.62 -10.06
CA GLU A 27 -3.74 -10.15 -9.66
C GLU A 27 -2.61 -9.47 -10.43
N ALA A 28 -1.48 -9.26 -9.77
CA ALA A 28 -0.27 -8.66 -10.32
C ALA A 28 -0.48 -7.27 -10.97
N GLU A 29 -1.47 -6.49 -10.53
CA GLU A 29 -1.60 -5.09 -10.94
C GLU A 29 -1.16 -4.11 -9.84
N ILE A 30 -0.76 -2.91 -10.24
CA ILE A 30 -0.56 -1.76 -9.34
C ILE A 30 -1.84 -0.93 -9.42
N TYR A 31 -2.66 -1.01 -8.36
CA TYR A 31 -3.97 -0.36 -8.28
C TYR A 31 -3.94 0.87 -7.37
N GLY A 32 -4.36 2.02 -7.88
CA GLY A 32 -4.36 3.29 -7.15
C GLY A 32 -5.65 3.56 -6.38
N LEU A 33 -5.53 4.06 -5.15
CA LEU A 33 -6.62 4.66 -4.38
C LEU A 33 -6.39 6.18 -4.33
N LEU A 34 -7.14 6.94 -5.14
CA LEU A 34 -6.96 8.37 -5.31
C LEU A 34 -8.15 9.15 -4.72
N GLY A 35 -7.96 10.43 -4.53
CA GLY A 35 -9.00 11.34 -4.02
C GLY A 35 -8.40 12.47 -3.20
N GLY A 36 -9.18 13.50 -2.92
CA GLY A 36 -8.78 14.64 -2.09
C GLY A 36 -8.47 14.26 -0.63
N SER A 37 -7.94 15.21 0.13
CA SER A 37 -7.74 15.01 1.58
C SER A 37 -9.09 14.76 2.26
N GLY A 38 -9.14 13.76 3.13
CA GLY A 38 -10.35 13.44 3.90
C GLY A 38 -11.44 12.65 3.14
N THR A 39 -11.25 12.24 1.88
CA THR A 39 -12.22 11.44 1.11
C THR A 39 -12.34 9.99 1.58
N GLY A 40 -11.46 9.54 2.48
CA GLY A 40 -11.56 8.19 3.05
C GLY A 40 -10.56 7.16 2.51
N LYS A 41 -9.59 7.52 1.65
CA LYS A 41 -8.60 6.57 1.09
C LYS A 41 -7.96 5.66 2.13
N SER A 42 -7.39 6.26 3.19
CA SER A 42 -6.78 5.48 4.28
C SER A 42 -7.82 4.67 5.08
N THR A 43 -9.09 5.11 5.14
CA THR A 43 -10.17 4.33 5.75
C THR A 43 -10.50 3.11 4.88
N LEU A 44 -10.57 3.28 3.56
CA LEU A 44 -10.77 2.19 2.62
C LEU A 44 -9.65 1.16 2.73
N MET A 45 -8.39 1.62 2.73
CA MET A 45 -7.25 0.72 2.93
C MET A 45 -7.31 0.00 4.28
N LYS A 46 -7.64 0.73 5.38
CA LYS A 46 -7.81 0.14 6.72
C LYS A 46 -8.88 -0.96 6.76
N THR A 47 -9.93 -0.84 5.94
CA THR A 47 -10.97 -1.88 5.84
C THR A 47 -10.42 -3.15 5.19
N MET A 48 -9.51 -3.03 4.22
CA MET A 48 -8.87 -4.17 3.56
C MET A 48 -7.78 -4.86 4.41
N ILE A 49 -7.24 -4.17 5.41
CA ILE A 49 -6.17 -4.71 6.28
C ILE A 49 -6.62 -4.99 7.73
N TYR A 50 -7.90 -5.24 7.95
CA TYR A 50 -8.50 -5.55 9.27
C TYR A 50 -8.41 -4.47 10.35
N LEU A 51 -8.16 -3.20 10.00
CA LEU A 51 -8.09 -2.11 10.96
C LEU A 51 -9.40 -1.34 11.11
N LYS A 52 -10.37 -1.55 10.20
CA LYS A 52 -11.69 -0.90 10.25
C LYS A 52 -12.75 -1.81 9.64
N GLU A 53 -13.61 -2.34 10.47
CA GLU A 53 -14.75 -3.14 10.01
C GLU A 53 -15.73 -2.28 9.19
N PRO A 54 -16.21 -2.77 8.03
CA PRO A 54 -17.24 -2.07 7.26
C PRO A 54 -18.56 -2.03 8.04
N SER A 55 -19.37 -1.00 7.78
CA SER A 55 -20.70 -0.88 8.37
C SER A 55 -21.78 -1.53 7.50
N GLY A 56 -21.44 -1.94 6.27
CA GLY A 56 -22.31 -2.63 5.32
C GLY A 56 -21.53 -3.05 4.09
N GLY A 57 -22.13 -3.92 3.28
CA GLY A 57 -21.47 -4.53 2.14
C GLY A 57 -20.40 -5.54 2.55
N LYS A 58 -19.51 -5.90 1.63
CA LYS A 58 -18.43 -6.85 1.89
C LYS A 58 -17.15 -6.54 1.13
N VAL A 59 -16.03 -7.06 1.63
CA VAL A 59 -14.73 -7.10 0.96
C VAL A 59 -14.27 -8.54 0.86
N GLU A 60 -14.10 -9.02 -0.35
CA GLU A 60 -13.54 -10.33 -0.64
C GLU A 60 -12.05 -10.16 -1.01
N MET A 61 -11.18 -10.95 -0.38
CA MET A 61 -9.75 -11.02 -0.71
C MET A 61 -9.34 -12.46 -0.87
N LEU A 62 -8.58 -12.77 -1.93
CA LEU A 62 -8.18 -14.14 -2.26
C LEU A 62 -9.38 -15.10 -2.33
N GLY A 63 -10.55 -14.62 -2.81
CA GLY A 63 -11.78 -15.38 -2.94
C GLY A 63 -12.55 -15.63 -1.64
N ARG A 64 -12.17 -15.01 -0.53
CA ARG A 64 -12.81 -15.17 0.79
C ARG A 64 -13.37 -13.83 1.27
N ASP A 65 -14.54 -13.83 1.89
CA ASP A 65 -15.09 -12.65 2.57
C ASP A 65 -14.26 -12.32 3.82
N LEU A 66 -13.57 -11.19 3.76
CA LEU A 66 -12.53 -10.80 4.72
C LEU A 66 -13.03 -10.76 6.16
N TRP A 67 -14.23 -10.24 6.38
CA TRP A 67 -14.76 -9.96 7.72
C TRP A 67 -15.59 -11.10 8.30
N SER A 68 -15.87 -12.16 7.51
CA SER A 68 -16.55 -13.37 7.97
C SER A 68 -15.59 -14.52 8.31
N LEU A 69 -14.26 -14.32 8.18
CA LEU A 69 -13.26 -15.35 8.44
C LEU A 69 -13.17 -15.68 9.95
N ASP A 70 -12.99 -16.95 10.26
CA ASP A 70 -12.55 -17.39 11.57
C ASP A 70 -11.11 -16.95 11.87
N GLU A 71 -10.65 -17.14 13.11
CA GLU A 71 -9.32 -16.64 13.52
C GLU A 71 -8.16 -17.29 12.75
N ALA A 72 -8.26 -18.59 12.44
CA ALA A 72 -7.22 -19.30 11.72
C ALA A 72 -7.10 -18.79 10.25
N ALA A 73 -8.23 -18.69 9.55
CA ALA A 73 -8.28 -18.16 8.19
C ALA A 73 -7.91 -16.66 8.14
N ARG A 74 -8.24 -15.91 9.18
CA ARG A 74 -7.82 -14.51 9.34
C ARG A 74 -6.31 -14.38 9.48
N GLN A 75 -5.67 -15.26 10.24
CA GLN A 75 -4.21 -15.27 10.37
C GLN A 75 -3.53 -15.62 9.06
N GLU A 76 -4.02 -16.61 8.32
CA GLU A 76 -3.53 -16.89 6.94
C GLU A 76 -3.64 -15.67 6.04
N MET A 77 -4.78 -14.97 6.09
CA MET A 77 -5.01 -13.78 5.28
C MET A 77 -4.05 -12.64 5.65
N LYS A 78 -3.78 -12.43 6.95
CA LYS A 78 -2.80 -11.44 7.41
C LYS A 78 -1.39 -11.73 6.90
N LEU A 79 -0.99 -13.00 6.82
CA LEU A 79 0.31 -13.40 6.26
C LEU A 79 0.38 -13.25 4.74
N ALA A 80 -0.76 -13.38 4.05
CA ALA A 80 -0.83 -13.17 2.60
C ALA A 80 -0.81 -11.68 2.20
N CYS A 81 -0.97 -10.77 3.15
CA CYS A 81 -1.02 -9.32 2.93
C CYS A 81 0.08 -8.63 3.73
N SER A 82 0.64 -7.57 3.20
CA SER A 82 1.56 -6.72 3.94
C SER A 82 1.27 -5.25 3.72
N VAL A 83 1.72 -4.40 4.67
CA VAL A 83 1.45 -2.96 4.64
C VAL A 83 2.74 -2.19 4.87
N MET A 84 2.98 -1.20 4.03
CA MET A 84 3.96 -0.16 4.25
C MET A 84 3.22 1.15 4.53
N PHE A 85 3.30 1.64 5.77
CA PHE A 85 2.72 2.91 6.18
C PHE A 85 3.59 4.09 5.73
N GLN A 86 2.99 5.27 5.62
CA GLN A 86 3.55 6.51 5.10
C GLN A 86 4.96 6.85 5.63
N PHE A 87 5.20 6.66 6.94
CA PHE A 87 6.49 6.93 7.58
C PHE A 87 7.36 5.68 7.77
N GLY A 88 7.01 4.55 7.11
CA GLY A 88 7.72 3.28 7.21
C GLY A 88 7.50 2.53 8.53
N ALA A 89 7.15 3.22 9.62
CA ALA A 89 6.90 2.64 10.95
C ALA A 89 8.00 1.65 11.41
N LEU A 90 9.28 2.02 11.22
CA LEU A 90 10.40 1.20 11.67
C LEU A 90 10.54 1.23 13.19
N TYR A 91 10.92 0.12 13.77
CA TYR A 91 11.25 0.01 15.19
C TYR A 91 12.58 0.73 15.46
N THR A 92 12.54 1.82 16.21
CA THR A 92 13.70 2.71 16.46
C THR A 92 14.78 2.05 17.30
N SER A 93 14.45 1.04 18.10
CA SER A 93 15.34 0.26 18.93
C SER A 93 16.00 -0.94 18.22
N MET A 94 15.65 -1.17 16.96
CA MET A 94 16.15 -2.25 16.12
C MET A 94 17.00 -1.68 14.97
N ASN A 95 18.07 -2.36 14.62
CA ASN A 95 18.84 -2.04 13.41
C ASN A 95 18.07 -2.42 12.13
N VAL A 96 18.65 -2.14 10.96
CA VAL A 96 18.02 -2.38 9.67
C VAL A 96 17.67 -3.86 9.46
N LEU A 97 18.61 -4.79 9.70
CA LEU A 97 18.32 -6.22 9.52
C LEU A 97 17.25 -6.71 10.47
N GLU A 98 17.31 -6.30 11.75
CA GLU A 98 16.28 -6.65 12.74
C GLU A 98 14.91 -6.14 12.34
N ASN A 99 14.82 -4.92 11.82
CA ASN A 99 13.57 -4.40 11.27
C ASN A 99 13.05 -5.24 10.11
N ILE A 100 13.91 -5.73 9.21
CA ILE A 100 13.48 -6.54 8.07
C ILE A 100 13.01 -7.92 8.54
N TYR A 101 13.80 -8.63 9.37
CA TYR A 101 13.48 -10.01 9.71
C TYR A 101 12.52 -10.19 10.90
N ILE A 102 12.09 -9.12 11.58
CA ILE A 102 11.22 -9.24 12.77
C ILE A 102 9.97 -10.09 12.50
N LEU A 103 9.38 -9.98 11.31
CA LEU A 103 8.23 -10.78 10.93
C LEU A 103 8.58 -12.27 10.75
N LEU A 104 9.78 -12.59 10.26
CA LEU A 104 10.24 -13.99 10.21
C LEU A 104 10.41 -14.56 11.61
N LYS A 105 10.91 -13.77 12.56
CA LYS A 105 11.04 -14.17 13.96
C LYS A 105 9.70 -14.48 14.60
N GLU A 106 8.66 -13.74 14.26
CA GLU A 106 7.30 -13.91 14.80
C GLU A 106 6.56 -15.08 14.16
N TYR A 107 6.72 -15.27 12.84
CA TYR A 107 5.88 -16.18 12.07
C TYR A 107 6.63 -17.39 11.47
N SER A 108 7.87 -17.64 11.85
CA SER A 108 8.63 -18.81 11.38
C SER A 108 9.47 -19.44 12.49
N TRP A 109 9.89 -20.68 12.26
CA TRP A 109 10.82 -21.43 13.13
C TRP A 109 12.27 -21.40 12.59
N MET A 110 12.62 -20.40 11.78
CA MET A 110 13.94 -20.29 11.17
C MET A 110 15.00 -19.95 12.21
N SER A 111 16.25 -20.41 11.97
CA SER A 111 17.38 -19.96 12.75
C SER A 111 17.64 -18.46 12.53
N GLU A 112 18.21 -17.80 13.52
CA GLU A 112 18.57 -16.38 13.38
C GLU A 112 19.52 -16.14 12.20
N ARG A 113 20.45 -17.07 11.95
CA ARG A 113 21.34 -17.02 10.80
C ARG A 113 20.55 -16.98 9.48
N SER A 114 19.59 -17.89 9.29
CA SER A 114 18.77 -17.93 8.07
C SER A 114 17.92 -16.66 7.92
N MET A 115 17.35 -16.14 9.02
CA MET A 115 16.59 -14.90 9.00
C MET A 115 17.46 -13.71 8.58
N ARG A 116 18.72 -13.65 9.06
CA ARG A 116 19.66 -12.60 8.67
C ARG A 116 20.05 -12.70 7.19
N GLU A 117 20.25 -13.90 6.66
CA GLU A 117 20.55 -14.13 5.24
C GLU A 117 19.38 -13.68 4.35
N ILE A 118 18.14 -14.00 4.72
CA ILE A 118 16.92 -13.52 4.02
C ILE A 118 16.81 -12.00 4.12
N ALA A 119 17.02 -11.42 5.30
CA ALA A 119 16.96 -9.98 5.48
C ALA A 119 18.01 -9.25 4.65
N MET A 120 19.22 -9.81 4.54
CA MET A 120 20.29 -9.26 3.69
C MET A 120 19.91 -9.33 2.22
N PHE A 121 19.33 -10.44 1.76
CA PHE A 121 18.78 -10.55 0.40
C PHE A 121 17.76 -9.43 0.11
N TRP A 122 16.78 -9.23 1.00
CA TRP A 122 15.78 -8.18 0.81
C TRP A 122 16.37 -6.78 0.91
N LEU A 123 17.36 -6.55 1.77
CA LEU A 123 18.08 -5.28 1.86
C LEU A 123 18.72 -4.91 0.51
N GLN A 124 19.41 -5.85 -0.12
CA GLN A 124 20.03 -5.67 -1.43
C GLN A 124 18.97 -5.51 -2.53
N LYS A 125 17.88 -6.31 -2.48
CA LYS A 125 16.79 -6.27 -3.46
C LYS A 125 16.08 -4.91 -3.52
N VAL A 126 15.98 -4.20 -2.38
CA VAL A 126 15.44 -2.83 -2.36
C VAL A 126 16.51 -1.76 -2.67
N GLY A 127 17.70 -2.16 -3.15
CA GLY A 127 18.76 -1.25 -3.59
C GLY A 127 19.52 -0.59 -2.45
N LEU A 128 19.61 -1.23 -1.28
CA LEU A 128 20.46 -0.78 -0.17
C LEU A 128 21.72 -1.65 -0.05
N SER A 129 22.84 -1.01 0.26
CA SER A 129 24.11 -1.71 0.40
C SER A 129 24.24 -2.35 1.80
N GLU A 130 25.08 -3.39 1.90
CA GLU A 130 25.30 -4.14 3.15
C GLU A 130 25.81 -3.30 4.32
N ASN A 131 26.51 -2.20 4.05
CA ASN A 131 27.07 -1.34 5.08
C ASN A 131 26.00 -0.65 5.96
N VAL A 132 24.74 -0.61 5.51
CA VAL A 132 23.63 -0.06 6.31
C VAL A 132 22.94 -1.10 7.19
N ALA A 133 23.30 -2.36 7.06
CA ALA A 133 22.65 -3.49 7.72
C ALA A 133 22.51 -3.35 9.24
N LEU A 134 23.54 -2.81 9.88
CA LEU A 134 23.61 -2.62 11.33
C LEU A 134 23.26 -1.19 11.79
N GLN A 135 22.95 -0.29 10.86
CA GLN A 135 22.52 1.08 11.20
C GLN A 135 21.13 1.05 11.82
N TYR A 136 20.86 2.05 12.65
CA TYR A 136 19.54 2.27 13.22
C TYR A 136 18.72 3.26 12.38
N PRO A 137 17.39 3.26 12.49
CA PRO A 137 16.53 4.17 11.71
C PRO A 137 16.92 5.65 11.84
N SER A 138 17.47 6.10 12.97
CA SER A 138 17.94 7.46 13.17
C SER A 138 19.08 7.88 12.25
N GLU A 139 19.87 6.91 11.75
CA GLU A 139 21.04 7.12 10.91
C GLU A 139 20.71 7.08 9.40
N LEU A 140 19.46 6.76 9.05
CA LEU A 140 19.01 6.59 7.68
C LEU A 140 18.35 7.86 7.13
N SER A 141 18.55 8.13 5.83
CA SER A 141 17.75 9.11 5.10
C SER A 141 16.27 8.68 5.00
N GLY A 142 15.37 9.62 4.64
CA GLY A 142 13.95 9.31 4.45
C GLY A 142 13.72 8.21 3.40
N GLY A 143 14.41 8.28 2.27
CA GLY A 143 14.33 7.27 1.22
C GLY A 143 14.85 5.91 1.67
N MET A 144 15.97 5.87 2.40
CA MET A 144 16.49 4.60 2.97
C MET A 144 15.49 3.98 3.95
N LYS A 145 14.87 4.76 4.83
CA LYS A 145 13.81 4.27 5.75
C LYS A 145 12.67 3.61 4.99
N LYS A 146 12.21 4.21 3.89
CA LYS A 146 11.14 3.66 3.05
C LYS A 146 11.55 2.36 2.38
N ARG A 147 12.78 2.26 1.87
CA ARG A 147 13.32 1.02 1.29
C ARG A 147 13.45 -0.10 2.34
N VAL A 148 13.89 0.19 3.56
CA VAL A 148 13.90 -0.79 4.67
C VAL A 148 12.48 -1.24 5.03
N ALA A 149 11.51 -0.30 5.07
CA ALA A 149 10.11 -0.63 5.32
C ALA A 149 9.51 -1.52 4.21
N MET A 150 9.89 -1.26 2.94
CA MET A 150 9.53 -2.10 1.80
C MET A 150 10.12 -3.52 1.95
N ALA A 151 11.41 -3.64 2.27
CA ALA A 151 12.07 -4.93 2.51
C ALA A 151 11.37 -5.72 3.63
N ARG A 152 11.03 -5.06 4.75
CA ARG A 152 10.25 -5.67 5.83
C ARG A 152 8.88 -6.12 5.37
N ALA A 153 8.19 -5.32 4.56
CA ALA A 153 6.86 -5.67 4.07
C ALA A 153 6.89 -6.91 3.14
N LEU A 154 7.99 -7.13 2.45
CA LEU A 154 8.14 -8.22 1.48
C LEU A 154 8.73 -9.52 2.06
N VAL A 155 9.31 -9.47 3.27
CA VAL A 155 10.08 -10.59 3.84
C VAL A 155 9.30 -11.89 3.99
N LEU A 156 7.97 -11.81 4.16
CA LEU A 156 7.06 -12.97 4.20
C LEU A 156 6.50 -13.35 2.83
N SER A 157 6.97 -12.72 1.75
CA SER A 157 6.49 -12.97 0.37
C SER A 157 4.97 -12.84 0.23
N PRO A 158 4.37 -11.68 0.60
CA PRO A 158 2.93 -11.49 0.55
C PRO A 158 2.41 -11.54 -0.88
N LYS A 159 1.15 -11.93 -1.06
CA LYS A 159 0.44 -11.85 -2.35
C LYS A 159 -0.06 -10.46 -2.66
N ILE A 160 -0.37 -9.66 -1.61
CA ILE A 160 -0.89 -8.31 -1.72
C ILE A 160 -0.05 -7.37 -0.85
N LEU A 161 0.42 -6.28 -1.44
CA LEU A 161 1.17 -5.23 -0.78
C LEU A 161 0.38 -3.92 -0.79
N PHE A 162 0.08 -3.42 0.39
CA PHE A 162 -0.56 -2.12 0.57
C PHE A 162 0.49 -1.05 0.84
N LEU A 163 0.46 0.05 0.08
CA LEU A 163 1.37 1.18 0.21
C LEU A 163 0.57 2.45 0.55
N ASP A 164 0.81 3.03 1.72
CA ASP A 164 0.16 4.28 2.14
C ASP A 164 1.09 5.46 1.90
N GLU A 165 0.84 6.22 0.85
CA GLU A 165 1.62 7.39 0.42
C GLU A 165 3.15 7.14 0.41
N PRO A 166 3.63 6.14 -0.35
CA PRO A 166 5.02 5.70 -0.26
C PRO A 166 6.02 6.80 -0.66
N ASN A 167 5.67 7.70 -1.58
CA ASN A 167 6.53 8.78 -2.08
C ASN A 167 6.47 10.06 -1.24
N SER A 168 5.61 10.13 -0.23
CA SER A 168 5.48 11.31 0.65
C SER A 168 6.81 11.68 1.29
N GLY A 169 7.24 12.94 1.13
CA GLY A 169 8.46 13.47 1.72
C GLY A 169 9.76 13.05 1.02
N LEU A 170 9.69 12.38 -0.12
CA LEU A 170 10.84 12.13 -0.99
C LEU A 170 11.04 13.29 -1.96
N ASP A 171 12.29 13.52 -2.35
CA ASP A 171 12.60 14.35 -3.51
C ASP A 171 12.16 13.64 -4.82
N PRO A 172 11.96 14.38 -5.94
CA PRO A 172 11.43 13.79 -7.16
C PRO A 172 12.26 12.64 -7.73
N SER A 173 13.58 12.65 -7.57
CA SER A 173 14.44 11.57 -8.07
C SER A 173 14.32 10.30 -7.23
N SER A 174 14.26 10.46 -5.91
CA SER A 174 14.02 9.36 -4.97
C SER A 174 12.62 8.75 -5.12
N ALA A 175 11.61 9.58 -5.40
CA ALA A 175 10.25 9.11 -5.66
C ALA A 175 10.19 8.23 -6.92
N ARG A 176 10.78 8.69 -8.04
CA ARG A 176 10.86 7.87 -9.27
C ARG A 176 11.59 6.57 -9.07
N ALA A 177 12.75 6.60 -8.40
CA ALA A 177 13.51 5.39 -8.11
C ALA A 177 12.76 4.43 -7.16
N PHE A 178 11.84 4.93 -6.33
CA PHE A 178 10.95 4.09 -5.53
C PHE A 178 9.80 3.51 -6.37
N ASP A 179 9.24 4.27 -7.29
CA ASP A 179 8.21 3.81 -8.22
C ASP A 179 8.75 2.71 -9.16
N GLU A 180 9.96 2.89 -9.71
CA GLU A 180 10.66 1.87 -10.50
C GLU A 180 10.86 0.58 -9.69
N LEU A 181 11.24 0.68 -8.42
CA LEU A 181 11.35 -0.47 -7.51
C LEU A 181 9.99 -1.18 -7.34
N VAL A 182 8.89 -0.44 -7.18
CA VAL A 182 7.55 -1.03 -7.05
C VAL A 182 7.17 -1.82 -8.31
N VAL A 183 7.43 -1.25 -9.50
CA VAL A 183 7.20 -1.94 -10.78
C VAL A 183 8.06 -3.20 -10.89
N GLU A 184 9.38 -3.11 -10.60
CA GLU A 184 10.30 -4.26 -10.63
C GLU A 184 9.81 -5.38 -9.69
N LEU A 185 9.36 -5.04 -8.48
CA LEU A 185 8.87 -6.01 -7.51
C LEU A 185 7.57 -6.67 -7.99
N ARG A 186 6.61 -5.90 -8.55
CA ARG A 186 5.40 -6.45 -9.16
C ARG A 186 5.76 -7.44 -10.28
N ASP A 187 6.65 -7.05 -11.19
CA ASP A 187 6.99 -7.84 -12.39
C ASP A 187 7.77 -9.11 -12.04
N THR A 188 8.65 -9.03 -11.02
CA THR A 188 9.52 -10.17 -10.65
C THR A 188 8.87 -11.13 -9.67
N LEU A 189 7.98 -10.66 -8.79
CA LEU A 189 7.37 -11.45 -7.72
C LEU A 189 5.90 -11.78 -8.00
N GLY A 190 5.25 -11.12 -8.98
CA GLY A 190 3.83 -11.23 -9.22
C GLY A 190 2.97 -10.68 -8.08
N VAL A 191 3.53 -9.83 -7.21
CA VAL A 191 2.79 -9.23 -6.10
C VAL A 191 1.79 -8.21 -6.62
N THR A 192 0.57 -8.24 -6.09
CA THR A 192 -0.43 -7.21 -6.35
C THR A 192 -0.19 -6.03 -5.42
N VAL A 193 -0.16 -4.82 -5.96
CA VAL A 193 0.07 -3.61 -5.17
C VAL A 193 -1.18 -2.75 -5.13
N VAL A 194 -1.60 -2.35 -3.92
CA VAL A 194 -2.66 -1.35 -3.71
C VAL A 194 -2.02 -0.11 -3.10
N MET A 195 -2.00 0.98 -3.83
CA MET A 195 -1.28 2.19 -3.45
C MET A 195 -2.24 3.36 -3.19
N VAL A 196 -2.20 3.92 -1.98
CA VAL A 196 -2.76 5.25 -1.73
C VAL A 196 -1.72 6.28 -2.16
N THR A 197 -2.06 7.12 -3.12
CA THR A 197 -1.17 8.20 -3.58
C THR A 197 -1.95 9.42 -4.02
N HIS A 198 -1.28 10.55 -4.00
CA HIS A 198 -1.70 11.80 -4.62
C HIS A 198 -0.60 12.37 -5.52
N ASP A 199 0.45 11.58 -5.78
CA ASP A 199 1.54 11.94 -6.67
C ASP A 199 1.15 11.66 -8.12
N ILE A 200 1.14 12.72 -8.94
CA ILE A 200 0.70 12.66 -10.33
C ILE A 200 1.68 11.88 -11.19
N ASP A 201 2.98 12.03 -10.93
CA ASP A 201 3.98 11.30 -11.68
C ASP A 201 3.75 9.79 -11.51
N SER A 202 3.55 9.31 -10.28
CA SER A 202 3.21 7.90 -10.00
C SER A 202 1.89 7.48 -10.66
N ILE A 203 0.85 8.34 -10.61
CA ILE A 203 -0.45 8.05 -11.22
C ILE A 203 -0.32 7.80 -12.73
N CYS A 204 0.47 8.61 -13.42
CA CYS A 204 0.64 8.53 -14.86
C CYS A 204 1.60 7.43 -15.31
N THR A 205 2.55 7.01 -14.45
CA THR A 205 3.67 6.18 -14.86
C THR A 205 3.59 4.73 -14.42
N ILE A 206 3.05 4.45 -13.22
CA ILE A 206 3.12 3.11 -12.65
C ILE A 206 1.77 2.47 -12.31
N LEU A 207 0.67 3.25 -12.21
CA LEU A 207 -0.64 2.68 -11.94
C LEU A 207 -1.23 2.02 -13.19
N ASP A 208 -1.55 0.74 -13.12
CA ASP A 208 -2.27 0.04 -14.19
C ASP A 208 -3.74 0.49 -14.24
N ARG A 209 -4.38 0.55 -13.09
CA ARG A 209 -5.76 1.05 -12.87
C ARG A 209 -5.85 1.75 -11.52
N PHE A 210 -6.85 2.58 -11.37
CA PHE A 210 -7.12 3.27 -10.12
C PHE A 210 -8.59 3.66 -9.97
N LEU A 211 -9.00 3.92 -8.74
CA LEU A 211 -10.26 4.61 -8.44
C LEU A 211 -10.01 6.01 -7.88
N ILE A 212 -10.97 6.91 -8.11
CA ILE A 212 -10.99 8.25 -7.50
C ILE A 212 -12.19 8.35 -6.57
N LEU A 213 -11.92 8.58 -5.28
CA LEU A 213 -12.95 8.82 -4.26
C LEU A 213 -13.33 10.29 -4.21
N GLN A 214 -14.62 10.57 -4.38
CA GLN A 214 -15.21 11.89 -4.24
C GLN A 214 -16.62 11.73 -3.65
N ASP A 215 -17.03 12.62 -2.76
CA ASP A 215 -18.35 12.65 -2.16
C ASP A 215 -18.85 11.28 -1.64
N LYS A 216 -17.96 10.54 -0.96
CA LYS A 216 -18.22 9.21 -0.36
C LYS A 216 -18.42 8.07 -1.38
N LYS A 217 -18.27 8.34 -2.68
CA LYS A 217 -18.48 7.41 -3.80
C LYS A 217 -17.24 7.29 -4.66
N ILE A 218 -17.26 6.36 -5.59
CA ILE A 218 -16.26 6.26 -6.66
C ILE A 218 -16.73 7.17 -7.80
N ALA A 219 -15.99 8.27 -8.02
CA ALA A 219 -16.22 9.17 -9.14
C ALA A 219 -15.67 8.61 -10.46
N PHE A 220 -14.63 7.81 -10.37
CA PHE A 220 -14.00 7.13 -11.52
C PHE A 220 -13.31 5.83 -11.08
N GLU A 221 -13.34 4.82 -11.93
CA GLU A 221 -12.49 3.61 -11.85
C GLU A 221 -12.07 3.21 -13.26
N GLY A 222 -10.77 3.07 -13.51
CA GLY A 222 -10.25 2.70 -14.82
C GLY A 222 -8.76 2.96 -14.98
N THR A 223 -8.29 3.01 -16.24
CA THR A 223 -6.91 3.37 -16.60
C THR A 223 -6.76 4.89 -16.77
N PHE A 224 -5.50 5.35 -16.83
CA PHE A 224 -5.22 6.77 -17.07
C PHE A 224 -5.74 7.22 -18.45
N GLU A 225 -5.64 6.38 -19.49
CA GLU A 225 -6.16 6.69 -20.82
C GLU A 225 -7.69 6.85 -20.83
N GLN A 226 -8.41 6.01 -20.07
CA GLN A 226 -9.86 6.13 -19.93
C GLN A 226 -10.26 7.41 -19.21
N LEU A 227 -9.52 7.79 -18.16
CA LEU A 227 -9.74 9.05 -17.45
C LEU A 227 -9.57 10.27 -18.37
N MET A 228 -8.53 10.29 -19.21
CA MET A 228 -8.26 11.39 -20.13
C MET A 228 -9.30 11.56 -21.24
N GLN A 229 -10.13 10.55 -21.48
CA GLN A 229 -11.27 10.62 -22.45
C GLN A 229 -12.56 11.15 -21.82
N MET A 230 -12.61 11.35 -20.49
CA MET A 230 -13.79 11.88 -19.82
C MET A 230 -13.95 13.39 -20.08
N PRO A 231 -15.19 13.87 -20.40
CA PRO A 231 -15.46 15.29 -20.59
C PRO A 231 -15.22 16.13 -19.33
N GLU A 232 -15.51 15.55 -18.16
CA GLU A 232 -15.22 16.12 -16.84
C GLU A 232 -14.20 15.22 -16.15
N ASN A 233 -12.97 15.69 -16.04
CA ASN A 233 -11.89 14.90 -15.47
C ASN A 233 -11.77 15.16 -13.96
N PRO A 234 -12.15 14.20 -13.09
CA PRO A 234 -12.08 14.39 -11.64
C PRO A 234 -10.65 14.59 -11.12
N LEU A 235 -9.62 14.23 -11.88
CA LEU A 235 -8.23 14.51 -11.51
C LEU A 235 -7.90 16.01 -11.60
N GLU A 236 -8.49 16.75 -12.53
CA GLU A 236 -8.30 18.20 -12.62
C GLU A 236 -8.81 18.93 -11.37
N GLU A 237 -9.90 18.47 -10.80
CA GLU A 237 -10.47 19.02 -9.57
C GLU A 237 -9.53 18.75 -8.37
N LEU A 238 -8.95 17.54 -8.30
CA LEU A 238 -7.93 17.20 -7.32
C LEU A 238 -6.68 18.09 -7.43
N LEU A 239 -6.27 18.44 -8.65
CA LEU A 239 -5.16 19.34 -8.93
C LEU A 239 -5.45 20.79 -8.54
N LYS A 240 -6.68 21.26 -8.76
CA LYS A 240 -7.11 22.64 -8.42
C LYS A 240 -7.20 22.82 -6.90
N THR A 241 -7.73 21.84 -6.16
CA THR A 241 -7.81 21.86 -4.70
C THR A 241 -6.43 21.92 -4.04
N ARG A 242 -5.41 21.31 -4.64
CA ARG A 242 -4.03 21.34 -4.14
C ARG A 242 -3.36 22.71 -4.30
N LYS A 243 -3.65 23.45 -5.40
CA LYS A 243 -3.14 24.81 -5.60
C LYS A 243 -3.73 25.83 -4.60
N ASN A 244 -4.91 25.56 -4.07
CA ASN A 244 -5.62 26.46 -3.14
C ASN A 244 -5.42 26.10 -1.66
N GLY A 245 -4.93 24.93 -1.33
CA GLY A 245 -4.68 24.44 0.04
C GLY A 245 -3.27 24.68 0.59
N GLY A 246 -2.40 25.29 -0.18
CA GLY A 246 -1.01 25.63 0.20
C GLY A 246 -0.87 27.08 0.69
N LYS A 247 -1.67 27.45 1.72
CA LYS A 247 -1.44 28.69 2.50
C LYS A 247 -1.37 28.33 3.97
#